data_1b1f96c049c96a8837bc425cb3ba7c03
#
_entry.id   1b1f96c049c96a8837bc425cb3ba7c03
#
_cell.length_a   1.000
_cell.length_b   1.000
_cell.length_c   1.000
_cell.angle_alpha   90.00
_cell.angle_beta   90.00
_cell.angle_gamma   90.00
#
_symmetry.space_group_name_H-M   'P 1'
#
loop_
_entity.id
_entity.type
_entity.pdbx_description
1 polymer ?
#
loop_
_entity_poly.entity_id
_entity_poly.type
_entity_poly.pdbx_seq_one_letter_code
_entity_poly.pdbx_strand_id
1 'polypeptide(L)'
;MSSPLYSLAHLTLIDCSVPELIYIAARAGYDAVRPRLIPRHIPGEFACPPEDRAGVRAMKTALDVTGIKVLDIELARITEVCDPPSFEPAIELGAEIGAKHIIMSAWTQDRHDRSFLIDCYAETCEIAHNYGLTVDLEFPSFSRLRTLDEALDIVRAA
;
A
#
# COMPACT_ATOMS: atom_id res chain seq x y z
N MET A 1 -20.77 -6.24 -18.72
CA MET A 1 -19.85 -6.56 -17.59
C MET A 1 -18.51 -5.94 -17.94
N SER A 2 -17.90 -5.14 -17.06
CA SER A 2 -16.54 -4.64 -17.29
C SER A 2 -15.55 -5.80 -17.29
N SER A 3 -14.54 -5.76 -18.14
CA SER A 3 -13.45 -6.73 -18.10
C SER A 3 -12.76 -6.71 -16.74
N PRO A 4 -12.27 -7.85 -16.22
CA PRO A 4 -11.48 -7.85 -14.99
C PRO A 4 -10.23 -7.00 -15.18
N LEU A 5 -9.83 -6.30 -14.11
CA LEU A 5 -8.62 -5.47 -14.08
C LEU A 5 -7.50 -6.27 -13.43
N TYR A 6 -6.33 -6.30 -14.07
CA TYR A 6 -5.14 -7.00 -13.57
C TYR A 6 -4.10 -6.00 -13.08
N SER A 7 -3.76 -6.08 -11.79
CA SER A 7 -2.73 -5.24 -11.14
C SER A 7 -1.52 -6.06 -10.74
N LEU A 8 -0.32 -5.57 -11.07
CA LEU A 8 0.94 -6.19 -10.67
C LEU A 8 1.43 -5.60 -9.34
N ALA A 9 1.45 -6.43 -8.30
CA ALA A 9 1.96 -6.03 -7.00
C ALA A 9 3.50 -5.95 -6.99
N HIS A 10 4.06 -4.95 -6.32
CA HIS A 10 5.51 -4.77 -6.19
C HIS A 10 6.17 -5.96 -5.49
N LEU A 11 5.47 -6.61 -4.56
CA LEU A 11 5.94 -7.82 -3.89
C LEU A 11 6.30 -8.96 -4.87
N THR A 12 5.68 -9.01 -6.04
CA THR A 12 5.98 -10.02 -7.08
C THR A 12 7.37 -9.82 -7.69
N LEU A 13 7.85 -8.58 -7.73
CA LEU A 13 9.13 -8.16 -8.32
C LEU A 13 9.87 -7.23 -7.36
N ILE A 14 10.11 -7.69 -6.15
CA ILE A 14 10.63 -6.87 -5.05
C ILE A 14 12.02 -6.29 -5.32
N ASP A 15 12.77 -6.91 -6.22
CA ASP A 15 14.11 -6.51 -6.63
C ASP A 15 14.11 -5.44 -7.76
N CYS A 16 12.93 -5.02 -8.22
CA CYS A 16 12.78 -3.96 -9.21
C CYS A 16 12.48 -2.61 -8.55
N SER A 17 13.00 -1.54 -9.12
CA SER A 17 12.52 -0.19 -8.79
C SER A 17 11.07 0.01 -9.27
N VAL A 18 10.35 0.97 -8.68
CA VAL A 18 8.96 1.26 -9.07
C VAL A 18 8.83 1.64 -10.56
N PRO A 19 9.73 2.46 -11.17
CA PRO A 19 9.68 2.69 -12.61
C PRO A 19 9.85 1.42 -13.45
N GLU A 20 10.75 0.52 -13.06
CA GLU A 20 10.94 -0.78 -13.74
C GLU A 20 9.69 -1.65 -13.63
N LEU A 21 9.08 -1.73 -12.44
CA LEU A 21 7.81 -2.43 -12.22
C LEU A 21 6.73 -1.96 -13.21
N ILE A 22 6.61 -0.64 -13.42
CA ILE A 22 5.63 -0.04 -14.32
C ILE A 22 5.90 -0.44 -15.78
N TYR A 23 7.15 -0.38 -16.24
CA TYR A 23 7.51 -0.82 -17.60
C TYR A 23 7.30 -2.32 -17.80
N ILE A 24 7.60 -3.14 -16.79
CA ILE A 24 7.37 -4.59 -16.84
C ILE A 24 5.86 -4.87 -16.90
N ALA A 25 5.05 -4.22 -16.07
CA ALA A 25 3.61 -4.35 -16.09
C ALA A 25 3.02 -4.02 -17.46
N ALA A 26 3.43 -2.90 -18.05
CA ALA A 26 3.00 -2.50 -19.39
C ALA A 26 3.36 -3.53 -20.45
N ARG A 27 4.58 -4.04 -20.45
CA ARG A 27 5.04 -5.07 -21.40
C ARG A 27 4.36 -6.41 -21.23
N ALA A 28 3.97 -6.75 -19.99
CA ALA A 28 3.28 -7.99 -19.66
C ALA A 28 1.75 -7.92 -19.83
N GLY A 29 1.20 -6.75 -20.18
CA GLY A 29 -0.23 -6.56 -20.42
C GLY A 29 -1.08 -6.42 -19.18
N TYR A 30 -0.50 -5.96 -18.06
CA TYR A 30 -1.26 -5.55 -16.88
C TYR A 30 -1.93 -4.19 -17.11
N ASP A 31 -3.04 -3.96 -16.41
CA ASP A 31 -3.79 -2.70 -16.46
C ASP A 31 -3.28 -1.70 -15.41
N ALA A 32 -2.74 -2.21 -14.30
CA ALA A 32 -2.32 -1.40 -13.16
C ALA A 32 -1.13 -2.00 -12.42
N VAL A 33 -0.58 -1.22 -11.50
CA VAL A 33 0.45 -1.63 -10.54
C VAL A 33 0.04 -1.26 -9.12
N ARG A 34 0.68 -1.92 -8.14
CA ARG A 34 0.69 -1.58 -6.73
C ARG A 34 2.12 -1.25 -6.31
N PRO A 35 2.55 0.01 -6.37
CA PRO A 35 3.89 0.40 -5.98
C PRO A 35 4.06 0.45 -4.46
N ARG A 36 5.25 0.11 -3.97
CA ARG A 36 5.63 0.28 -2.58
C ARG A 36 6.13 1.71 -2.34
N LEU A 37 5.30 2.53 -1.68
CA LEU A 37 5.62 3.90 -1.31
C LEU A 37 6.03 4.02 0.17
N ILE A 38 5.65 3.05 1.00
CA ILE A 38 6.01 2.99 2.43
C ILE A 38 7.07 1.89 2.61
N PRO A 39 8.33 2.24 2.85
CA PRO A 39 9.40 1.27 2.98
C PRO A 39 9.28 0.45 4.27
N ARG A 40 9.77 -0.79 4.22
CA ARG A 40 9.94 -1.64 5.41
C ARG A 40 11.30 -1.44 6.07
N HIS A 41 12.19 -0.68 5.41
CA HIS A 41 13.57 -0.43 5.84
C HIS A 41 14.40 -1.72 5.99
N ILE A 42 14.23 -2.66 5.07
CA ILE A 42 15.02 -3.89 5.01
C ILE A 42 16.04 -3.83 3.86
N PRO A 43 17.22 -4.49 4.00
CA PRO A 43 18.21 -4.53 2.94
C PRO A 43 17.64 -5.09 1.63
N GLY A 44 17.95 -4.43 0.50
CA GLY A 44 17.53 -4.86 -0.83
C GLY A 44 16.10 -4.49 -1.22
N GLU A 45 15.40 -3.71 -0.41
CA GLU A 45 14.07 -3.20 -0.76
C GLU A 45 14.16 -1.99 -1.71
N PHE A 46 13.38 -2.02 -2.77
CA PHE A 46 13.27 -0.94 -3.77
C PHE A 46 11.93 -0.19 -3.65
N ALA A 47 11.60 0.28 -2.44
CA ALA A 47 10.49 1.20 -2.26
C ALA A 47 10.79 2.56 -2.92
N CYS A 48 9.73 3.33 -3.21
CA CYS A 48 9.83 4.69 -3.71
C CYS A 48 9.12 5.65 -2.75
N PRO A 49 9.73 5.97 -1.60
CA PRO A 49 9.10 6.87 -0.64
C PRO A 49 9.05 8.32 -1.17
N PRO A 50 8.14 9.17 -0.66
CA PRO A 50 7.93 10.53 -1.15
C PRO A 50 9.16 11.43 -1.13
N GLU A 51 10.09 11.21 -0.21
CA GLU A 51 11.37 11.92 -0.08
C GLU A 51 12.38 11.56 -1.18
N ASP A 52 12.23 10.40 -1.83
CA ASP A 52 13.00 10.07 -3.04
C ASP A 52 12.45 10.80 -4.26
N ARG A 53 12.75 12.09 -4.33
CA ARG A 53 12.26 12.95 -5.41
C ARG A 53 12.70 12.50 -6.81
N ALA A 54 13.80 11.81 -6.94
CA ALA A 54 14.27 11.31 -8.23
C ALA A 54 13.45 10.08 -8.65
N GLY A 55 13.26 9.14 -7.74
CA GLY A 55 12.40 7.97 -7.95
C GLY A 55 10.96 8.36 -8.24
N VAL A 56 10.39 9.32 -7.49
CA VAL A 56 9.04 9.83 -7.72
C VAL A 56 8.89 10.45 -9.12
N ARG A 57 9.84 11.26 -9.57
CA ARG A 57 9.80 11.79 -10.95
C ARG A 57 9.89 10.69 -12.00
N ALA A 58 10.79 9.72 -11.81
CA ALA A 58 10.93 8.59 -12.73
C ALA A 58 9.66 7.72 -12.76
N MET A 59 9.04 7.48 -11.61
CA MET A 59 7.75 6.78 -11.50
C MET A 59 6.64 7.51 -12.27
N LYS A 60 6.47 8.81 -12.05
CA LYS A 60 5.46 9.61 -12.78
C LYS A 60 5.70 9.60 -14.28
N THR A 61 6.95 9.73 -14.72
CA THR A 61 7.31 9.61 -16.14
C THR A 61 6.95 8.23 -16.70
N ALA A 62 7.22 7.16 -15.98
CA ALA A 62 6.87 5.80 -16.40
C ALA A 62 5.35 5.60 -16.53
N LEU A 63 4.56 6.13 -15.57
CA LEU A 63 3.10 6.11 -15.63
C LEU A 63 2.58 6.88 -16.85
N ASP A 64 3.09 8.08 -17.10
CA ASP A 64 2.69 8.92 -18.24
C ASP A 64 3.00 8.26 -19.59
N VAL A 65 4.19 7.65 -19.72
CA VAL A 65 4.64 7.02 -20.97
C VAL A 65 3.89 5.71 -21.26
N THR A 66 3.59 4.93 -20.22
CA THR A 66 3.00 3.61 -20.38
C THR A 66 1.48 3.60 -20.34
N GLY A 67 0.86 4.59 -19.69
CA GLY A 67 -0.57 4.62 -19.40
C GLY A 67 -1.02 3.62 -18.32
N ILE A 68 -0.09 2.93 -17.68
CA ILE A 68 -0.38 2.03 -16.55
C ILE A 68 -0.97 2.85 -15.41
N LYS A 69 -1.99 2.30 -14.77
CA LYS A 69 -2.65 2.96 -13.62
C LYS A 69 -2.05 2.49 -12.31
N VAL A 70 -2.22 3.29 -11.28
CA VAL A 70 -1.99 2.85 -9.90
C VAL A 70 -3.35 2.52 -9.29
N LEU A 71 -3.55 1.27 -8.89
CA LEU A 71 -4.79 0.83 -8.25
C LEU A 71 -4.76 1.16 -6.77
N ASP A 72 -3.69 0.73 -6.12
CA ASP A 72 -3.45 0.86 -4.69
C ASP A 72 -1.95 1.05 -4.41
N ILE A 73 -1.64 1.48 -3.21
CA ILE A 73 -0.25 1.61 -2.75
C ILE A 73 0.01 0.70 -1.56
N GLU A 74 1.25 0.32 -1.34
CA GLU A 74 1.67 -0.51 -0.21
C GLU A 74 2.91 0.06 0.48
N LEU A 75 3.21 -0.24 1.71
CA LEU A 75 2.49 -1.08 2.65
C LEU A 75 2.46 -0.39 4.02
N ALA A 76 1.31 0.13 4.45
CA ALA A 76 1.14 0.55 5.84
C ALA A 76 1.14 -0.69 6.74
N ARG A 77 1.80 -0.61 7.90
CA ARG A 77 1.90 -1.77 8.81
C ARG A 77 1.51 -1.41 10.22
N ILE A 78 0.64 -2.22 10.81
CA ILE A 78 0.44 -2.24 12.25
C ILE A 78 1.45 -3.25 12.81
N THR A 79 2.49 -2.75 13.47
CA THR A 79 3.48 -3.54 14.18
C THR A 79 3.28 -3.39 15.69
N GLU A 80 4.27 -3.72 16.50
CA GLU A 80 4.24 -3.45 17.95
C GLU A 80 4.16 -1.94 18.26
N VAL A 81 4.57 -1.11 17.29
CA VAL A 81 4.39 0.34 17.29
C VAL A 81 3.72 0.72 15.97
N CYS A 82 2.61 1.46 16.05
CA CYS A 82 1.94 2.02 14.91
C CYS A 82 1.95 3.56 15.01
N ASP A 83 2.31 4.21 13.92
CA ASP A 83 2.33 5.66 13.81
C ASP A 83 1.61 6.07 12.50
N PRO A 84 0.26 6.11 12.51
CA PRO A 84 -0.52 6.42 11.32
C PRO A 84 -0.14 7.73 10.64
N PRO A 85 0.18 8.84 11.36
CA PRO A 85 0.65 10.07 10.74
C PRO A 85 1.90 9.90 9.86
N SER A 86 2.75 8.92 10.16
CA SER A 86 3.94 8.65 9.34
C SER A 86 3.61 8.14 7.94
N PHE A 87 2.40 7.64 7.70
CA PHE A 87 1.95 7.17 6.41
C PHE A 87 1.41 8.29 5.51
N GLU A 88 1.06 9.43 6.09
CA GLU A 88 0.39 10.54 5.39
C GLU A 88 1.13 11.01 4.13
N PRO A 89 2.46 11.23 4.12
CA PRO A 89 3.16 11.65 2.91
C PRO A 89 3.04 10.64 1.75
N ALA A 90 3.04 9.33 2.07
CA ALA A 90 2.86 8.29 1.06
C ALA A 90 1.41 8.20 0.57
N ILE A 91 0.43 8.44 1.44
CA ILE A 91 -1.00 8.52 1.09
C ILE A 91 -1.24 9.69 0.15
N GLU A 92 -0.70 10.86 0.46
CA GLU A 92 -0.76 12.06 -0.40
C GLU A 92 -0.17 11.79 -1.79
N LEU A 93 1.04 11.21 -1.84
CA LEU A 93 1.66 10.82 -3.11
C LEU A 93 0.82 9.78 -3.85
N GLY A 94 0.24 8.81 -3.13
CA GLY A 94 -0.67 7.81 -3.68
C GLY A 94 -1.88 8.46 -4.37
N ALA A 95 -2.51 9.44 -3.72
CA ALA A 95 -3.61 10.22 -4.30
C ALA A 95 -3.17 10.96 -5.55
N GLU A 96 -2.00 11.60 -5.51
CA GLU A 96 -1.44 12.37 -6.64
C GLU A 96 -1.22 11.50 -7.89
N ILE A 97 -0.79 10.25 -7.71
CA ILE A 97 -0.57 9.29 -8.81
C ILE A 97 -1.82 8.47 -9.17
N GLY A 98 -2.96 8.77 -8.55
CA GLY A 98 -4.27 8.22 -8.92
C GLY A 98 -4.69 6.95 -8.20
N ALA A 99 -3.98 6.52 -7.16
CA ALA A 99 -4.39 5.40 -6.30
C ALA A 99 -5.77 5.65 -5.66
N LYS A 100 -6.50 4.57 -5.40
CA LYS A 100 -7.81 4.60 -4.73
C LYS A 100 -7.76 3.94 -3.36
N HIS A 101 -6.77 3.11 -3.13
CA HIS A 101 -6.64 2.32 -1.92
C HIS A 101 -5.21 2.36 -1.39
N ILE A 102 -5.08 2.13 -0.08
CA ILE A 102 -3.81 1.79 0.56
C ILE A 102 -3.96 0.45 1.26
N ILE A 103 -3.02 -0.45 1.04
CA ILE A 103 -2.98 -1.71 1.76
C ILE A 103 -2.34 -1.49 3.12
N MET A 104 -3.08 -1.87 4.17
CA MET A 104 -2.61 -1.91 5.55
C MET A 104 -2.57 -3.35 6.03
N SER A 105 -1.46 -3.77 6.63
CA SER A 105 -1.27 -5.15 7.07
C SER A 105 -0.88 -5.21 8.54
N ALA A 106 -1.57 -6.05 9.32
CA ALA A 106 -1.27 -6.23 10.73
C ALA A 106 -0.17 -7.28 10.93
N TRP A 107 0.99 -6.86 11.42
CA TRP A 107 2.17 -7.71 11.66
C TRP A 107 2.52 -7.83 13.15
N THR A 108 1.49 -7.81 14.00
CA THR A 108 1.66 -7.91 15.45
C THR A 108 1.97 -9.33 15.88
N GLN A 109 2.83 -9.48 16.87
CA GLN A 109 3.19 -10.76 17.51
C GLN A 109 2.82 -10.74 18.99
N ASP A 110 3.47 -9.90 19.77
CA ASP A 110 3.25 -9.81 21.22
C ASP A 110 2.09 -8.87 21.54
N ARG A 111 2.03 -7.73 20.88
CA ARG A 111 0.96 -6.75 21.02
C ARG A 111 -0.18 -7.03 20.05
N HIS A 112 -0.99 -8.03 20.35
CA HIS A 112 -2.21 -8.32 19.62
C HIS A 112 -3.43 -7.89 20.44
N ASP A 113 -3.56 -6.60 20.61
CA ASP A 113 -4.62 -5.94 21.37
C ASP A 113 -5.65 -5.39 20.38
N ARG A 114 -6.90 -5.84 20.52
CA ARG A 114 -7.99 -5.48 19.62
C ARG A 114 -8.22 -3.96 19.57
N SER A 115 -8.19 -3.28 20.70
CA SER A 115 -8.38 -1.82 20.72
C SER A 115 -7.25 -1.09 20.01
N PHE A 116 -6.01 -1.51 20.21
CA PHE A 116 -4.86 -0.97 19.50
C PHE A 116 -4.96 -1.15 17.97
N LEU A 117 -5.41 -2.32 17.51
CA LEU A 117 -5.60 -2.57 16.08
C LEU A 117 -6.70 -1.66 15.50
N ILE A 118 -7.81 -1.49 16.23
CA ILE A 118 -8.91 -0.60 15.84
C ILE A 118 -8.43 0.84 15.77
N ASP A 119 -7.76 1.34 16.81
CA ASP A 119 -7.28 2.73 16.87
C ASP A 119 -6.32 3.05 15.72
N CYS A 120 -5.33 2.15 15.47
CA CYS A 120 -4.38 2.33 14.37
C CYS A 120 -5.08 2.30 13.00
N TYR A 121 -6.02 1.39 12.80
CA TYR A 121 -6.76 1.27 11.55
C TYR A 121 -7.66 2.48 11.33
N ALA A 122 -8.45 2.88 12.35
CA ALA A 122 -9.35 4.03 12.27
C ALA A 122 -8.60 5.33 11.95
N GLU A 123 -7.51 5.63 12.66
CA GLU A 123 -6.71 6.82 12.41
C GLU A 123 -6.12 6.82 11.00
N THR A 124 -5.64 5.66 10.49
CA THR A 124 -5.17 5.55 9.11
C THR A 124 -6.31 5.77 8.11
N CYS A 125 -7.52 5.29 8.40
CA CYS A 125 -8.71 5.53 7.58
C CYS A 125 -9.07 7.02 7.52
N GLU A 126 -9.01 7.74 8.64
CA GLU A 126 -9.26 9.18 8.68
C GLU A 126 -8.25 9.95 7.82
N ILE A 127 -6.95 9.64 7.94
CA ILE A 127 -5.92 10.24 7.12
C ILE A 127 -6.15 9.94 5.63
N ALA A 128 -6.36 8.67 5.27
CA ALA A 128 -6.59 8.26 3.89
C ALA A 128 -7.82 8.93 3.26
N HIS A 129 -8.90 9.07 4.05
CA HIS A 129 -10.14 9.72 3.62
C HIS A 129 -9.93 11.18 3.20
N ASN A 130 -9.06 11.92 3.88
CA ASN A 130 -8.73 13.32 3.54
C ASN A 130 -8.13 13.45 2.14
N TYR A 131 -7.52 12.40 1.63
CA TYR A 131 -6.93 12.31 0.29
C TYR A 131 -7.78 11.51 -0.71
N GLY A 132 -8.96 11.06 -0.30
CA GLY A 132 -9.89 10.31 -1.15
C GLY A 132 -9.49 8.86 -1.40
N LEU A 133 -8.70 8.27 -0.51
CA LEU A 133 -8.34 6.85 -0.51
C LEU A 133 -9.16 6.09 0.55
N THR A 134 -9.30 4.77 0.34
CA THR A 134 -9.77 3.81 1.34
C THR A 134 -8.61 2.95 1.83
N VAL A 135 -8.77 2.33 3.01
CA VAL A 135 -7.76 1.43 3.60
C VAL A 135 -8.27 0.00 3.54
N ASP A 136 -7.52 -0.88 2.88
CA ASP A 136 -7.81 -2.30 2.80
C ASP A 136 -6.96 -3.04 3.84
N LEU A 137 -7.61 -3.75 4.79
CA LEU A 137 -6.91 -4.46 5.87
C LEU A 137 -6.56 -5.89 5.45
N GLU A 138 -5.26 -6.15 5.34
CA GLU A 138 -4.71 -7.48 5.05
C GLU A 138 -4.44 -8.26 6.35
N PHE A 139 -4.78 -9.56 6.34
CA PHE A 139 -4.62 -10.48 7.46
C PHE A 139 -3.67 -11.65 7.10
N PRO A 140 -2.35 -11.43 7.07
CA PRO A 140 -1.39 -12.42 6.62
C PRO A 140 -1.27 -13.59 7.62
N SER A 141 -1.07 -14.80 7.11
CA SER A 141 -1.03 -16.03 7.90
C SER A 141 0.06 -16.11 8.96
N PHE A 142 1.12 -15.30 8.82
CA PHE A 142 2.21 -15.21 9.80
C PHE A 142 1.93 -14.24 10.95
N SER A 143 0.88 -13.40 10.84
CA SER A 143 0.43 -12.52 11.92
C SER A 143 -0.51 -13.25 12.88
N ARG A 144 -0.90 -12.57 13.96
CA ARG A 144 -1.97 -13.04 14.86
C ARG A 144 -3.35 -12.69 14.31
N LEU A 145 -3.50 -11.64 13.50
CA LEU A 145 -4.70 -11.36 12.70
C LEU A 145 -4.66 -12.25 11.46
N ARG A 146 -5.42 -13.36 11.44
CA ARG A 146 -5.24 -14.43 10.44
C ARG A 146 -6.45 -14.77 9.62
N THR A 147 -7.62 -14.33 10.05
CA THR A 147 -8.89 -14.71 9.43
C THR A 147 -9.67 -13.52 8.96
N LEU A 148 -10.52 -13.75 7.96
CA LEU A 148 -11.44 -12.72 7.46
C LEU A 148 -12.38 -12.21 8.54
N ASP A 149 -12.86 -13.08 9.43
CA ASP A 149 -13.78 -12.69 10.49
C ASP A 149 -13.11 -11.76 11.51
N GLU A 150 -11.85 -12.02 11.87
CA GLU A 150 -11.06 -11.14 12.73
C GLU A 150 -10.81 -9.77 12.06
N ALA A 151 -10.45 -9.77 10.78
CA ALA A 151 -10.26 -8.52 10.04
C ALA A 151 -11.57 -7.71 9.91
N LEU A 152 -12.69 -8.38 9.63
CA LEU A 152 -14.01 -7.76 9.57
C LEU A 152 -14.44 -7.18 10.92
N ASP A 153 -14.07 -7.81 12.03
CA ASP A 153 -14.33 -7.28 13.38
C ASP A 153 -13.61 -5.95 13.61
N ILE A 154 -12.34 -5.83 13.18
CA ILE A 154 -11.60 -4.58 13.26
C ILE A 154 -12.23 -3.51 12.36
N VAL A 155 -12.44 -3.83 11.08
CA VAL A 155 -12.98 -2.87 10.09
C VAL A 155 -14.36 -2.33 10.47
N ARG A 156 -15.22 -3.15 11.11
CA ARG A 156 -16.54 -2.73 11.53
C ARG A 156 -16.57 -1.92 12.82
N ALA A 157 -15.52 -2.00 13.60
CA ALA A 157 -15.41 -1.32 14.89
C ALA A 157 -14.68 0.02 14.79
N ALA A 158 -13.92 0.23 13.71
CA ALA A 158 -13.28 1.50 13.34
C ALA A 158 -14.27 2.39 12.58
#